data_1e15379717e0560fa90044722ba03172
#
_entry.id   1e15379717e0560fa90044722ba03172
#
_cell.length_a   1.000
_cell.length_b   1.000
_cell.length_c   1.000
_cell.angle_alpha   90.00
_cell.angle_beta   90.00
_cell.angle_gamma   90.00
#
_symmetry.space_group_name_H-M   'P 1'
#
loop_
_entity.id
_entity.type
_entity.pdbx_description
1 polymer ?
#
loop_
_entity_poly.entity_id
_entity_poly.type
_entity_poly.pdbx_seq_one_letter_code
_entity_poly.pdbx_strand_id
1 'polypeptide(L)'
;MSENKAHLLLVDDDERILSLLSAYLSKNNFLISSANNSTEARCLLDYFAFDLLVIDIMMPGESGLELLENIRKQTNVPAIFLSAKGESKDKISGLEIGADDYLSKPFEPKELLLRLERLLIRNNKEYSNKAVKRIEFGNKVFDLQRLELYQENHLIKLTNLEISLLNFFALNPAKTISREMVINNLDISQEKRNFNKRNVDVQITRLRKKIEPDPANPRHLKTIRGKGYLFLP
;
A
#
# COMPACT_ATOMS: atom_id res chain seq x y z
N MET A 1 -6.16 6.63 -15.96
CA MET A 1 -5.45 6.42 -14.69
C MET A 1 -5.83 5.03 -14.22
N SER A 2 -4.92 4.06 -14.26
CA SER A 2 -5.18 2.78 -13.61
C SER A 2 -5.08 3.02 -12.11
N GLU A 3 -6.21 3.12 -11.43
CA GLU A 3 -6.24 2.92 -9.99
C GLU A 3 -5.55 1.58 -9.72
N ASN A 4 -4.54 1.60 -8.89
CA ASN A 4 -3.81 0.40 -8.51
C ASN A 4 -4.74 -0.39 -7.58
N LYS A 5 -5.56 -1.28 -8.18
CA LYS A 5 -6.51 -2.11 -7.43
C LYS A 5 -5.74 -3.07 -6.53
N ALA A 6 -6.12 -3.19 -5.28
CA ALA A 6 -5.54 -4.20 -4.40
C ALA A 6 -5.82 -5.60 -4.96
N HIS A 7 -4.78 -6.43 -5.03
CA HIS A 7 -4.83 -7.77 -5.57
C HIS A 7 -5.05 -8.79 -4.45
N LEU A 8 -6.18 -9.47 -4.48
CA LEU A 8 -6.56 -10.46 -3.48
C LEU A 8 -6.43 -11.87 -4.04
N LEU A 9 -5.96 -12.81 -3.22
CA LEU A 9 -6.03 -14.24 -3.49
C LEU A 9 -7.14 -14.86 -2.65
N LEU A 10 -8.11 -15.49 -3.32
CA LEU A 10 -9.17 -16.28 -2.69
C LEU A 10 -8.81 -17.75 -2.80
N VAL A 11 -8.86 -18.47 -1.69
CA VAL A 11 -8.55 -19.92 -1.63
C VAL A 11 -9.70 -20.64 -0.93
N ASP A 12 -10.43 -21.48 -1.65
CA ASP A 12 -11.59 -22.22 -1.16
C ASP A 12 -11.83 -23.42 -2.10
N ASP A 13 -12.17 -24.59 -1.63
CA ASP A 13 -12.44 -25.75 -2.47
C ASP A 13 -13.84 -25.72 -3.11
N ASP A 14 -14.75 -24.86 -2.65
CA ASP A 14 -16.05 -24.63 -3.27
C ASP A 14 -15.98 -23.57 -4.37
N GLU A 15 -15.94 -24.01 -5.63
CA GLU A 15 -15.91 -23.13 -6.82
C GLU A 15 -17.10 -22.14 -6.89
N ARG A 16 -18.24 -22.45 -6.28
CA ARG A 16 -19.41 -21.56 -6.25
C ARG A 16 -19.12 -20.39 -5.32
N ILE A 17 -18.50 -20.63 -4.17
CA ILE A 17 -18.07 -19.58 -3.25
C ILE A 17 -17.03 -18.71 -3.92
N LEU A 18 -16.00 -19.29 -4.54
CA LEU A 18 -14.97 -18.54 -5.29
C LEU A 18 -15.58 -17.66 -6.38
N SER A 19 -16.50 -18.22 -7.18
CA SER A 19 -17.17 -17.48 -8.26
C SER A 19 -17.98 -16.29 -7.72
N LEU A 20 -18.78 -16.50 -6.68
CA LEU A 20 -19.63 -15.46 -6.07
C LEU A 20 -18.77 -14.36 -5.44
N LEU A 21 -17.76 -14.73 -4.66
CA LEU A 21 -16.87 -13.77 -4.02
C LEU A 21 -16.03 -13.00 -5.05
N SER A 22 -15.49 -13.68 -6.07
CA SER A 22 -14.76 -13.03 -7.15
C SER A 22 -15.60 -12.00 -7.88
N ALA A 23 -16.82 -12.34 -8.24
CA ALA A 23 -17.74 -11.43 -8.89
C ALA A 23 -18.12 -10.23 -8.01
N TYR A 24 -18.37 -10.47 -6.73
CA TYR A 24 -18.73 -9.41 -5.77
C TYR A 24 -17.56 -8.45 -5.51
N LEU A 25 -16.36 -9.00 -5.22
CA LEU A 25 -15.19 -8.19 -4.87
C LEU A 25 -14.63 -7.44 -6.10
N SER A 26 -14.69 -8.04 -7.30
CA SER A 26 -14.30 -7.34 -8.54
C SER A 26 -15.20 -6.12 -8.83
N LYS A 27 -16.49 -6.18 -8.50
CA LYS A 27 -17.41 -5.03 -8.58
C LYS A 27 -17.06 -3.95 -7.54
N ASN A 28 -16.41 -4.31 -6.45
CA ASN A 28 -15.95 -3.40 -5.40
C ASN A 28 -14.48 -2.99 -5.57
N ASN A 29 -13.99 -2.96 -6.81
CA ASN A 29 -12.70 -2.41 -7.22
C ASN A 29 -11.45 -3.19 -6.76
N PHE A 30 -11.56 -4.50 -6.54
CA PHE A 30 -10.43 -5.39 -6.32
C PHE A 30 -9.99 -6.13 -7.58
N LEU A 31 -8.72 -6.47 -7.67
CA LEU A 31 -8.21 -7.48 -8.60
C LEU A 31 -8.23 -8.83 -7.87
N ILE A 32 -8.80 -9.86 -8.49
CA ILE A 32 -9.01 -11.15 -7.84
C ILE A 32 -8.30 -12.25 -8.61
N SER A 33 -7.53 -13.06 -7.89
CA SER A 33 -7.11 -14.39 -8.30
C SER A 33 -7.74 -15.41 -7.36
N SER A 34 -8.08 -16.58 -7.86
CA SER A 34 -8.69 -17.66 -7.08
C SER A 34 -7.94 -18.97 -7.26
N ALA A 35 -7.91 -19.79 -6.23
CA ALA A 35 -7.32 -21.12 -6.18
C ALA A 35 -8.28 -22.08 -5.49
N ASN A 36 -8.44 -23.28 -6.05
CA ASN A 36 -9.34 -24.33 -5.54
C ASN A 36 -8.69 -25.22 -4.48
N ASN A 37 -7.39 -25.05 -4.24
CA ASN A 37 -6.60 -25.82 -3.28
C ASN A 37 -5.27 -25.10 -2.95
N SER A 38 -4.57 -25.63 -1.94
CA SER A 38 -3.29 -25.08 -1.47
C SER A 38 -2.17 -25.16 -2.51
N THR A 39 -2.15 -26.16 -3.39
CA THR A 39 -1.12 -26.29 -4.44
C THR A 39 -1.26 -25.19 -5.49
N GLU A 40 -2.47 -24.93 -5.93
CA GLU A 40 -2.77 -23.84 -6.88
C GLU A 40 -2.50 -22.46 -6.25
N ALA A 41 -2.86 -22.30 -4.96
CA ALA A 41 -2.58 -21.07 -4.22
C ALA A 41 -1.07 -20.78 -4.16
N ARG A 42 -0.22 -21.78 -3.88
CA ARG A 42 1.23 -21.61 -3.90
C ARG A 42 1.76 -21.25 -5.29
N CYS A 43 1.27 -21.91 -6.32
CA CYS A 43 1.65 -21.59 -7.68
C CYS A 43 1.37 -20.12 -7.99
N LEU A 44 0.20 -19.60 -7.61
CA LEU A 44 -0.13 -18.18 -7.81
C LEU A 44 0.76 -17.25 -6.97
N LEU A 45 1.11 -17.62 -5.74
CA LEU A 45 2.00 -16.85 -4.87
C LEU A 45 3.44 -16.77 -5.39
N ASP A 46 3.89 -17.77 -6.15
CA ASP A 46 5.21 -17.75 -6.78
C ASP A 46 5.30 -16.75 -7.96
N TYR A 47 4.18 -16.48 -8.63
CA TYR A 47 4.14 -15.61 -9.82
C TYR A 47 3.58 -14.21 -9.55
N PHE A 48 2.77 -14.02 -8.51
CA PHE A 48 2.07 -12.78 -8.26
C PHE A 48 2.28 -12.30 -6.81
N ALA A 49 2.36 -10.98 -6.65
CA ALA A 49 2.26 -10.36 -5.35
C ALA A 49 0.78 -10.08 -5.02
N PHE A 50 0.37 -10.44 -3.81
CA PHE A 50 -0.97 -10.19 -3.30
C PHE A 50 -0.93 -9.21 -2.14
N ASP A 51 -1.96 -8.38 -2.05
CA ASP A 51 -2.13 -7.41 -0.96
C ASP A 51 -2.86 -8.02 0.25
N LEU A 52 -3.65 -9.09 0.03
CA LEU A 52 -4.37 -9.80 1.08
C LEU A 52 -4.79 -11.19 0.60
N LEU A 53 -4.83 -12.16 1.54
CA LEU A 53 -5.29 -13.52 1.33
C LEU A 53 -6.63 -13.75 2.03
N VAL A 54 -7.55 -14.43 1.36
CA VAL A 54 -8.80 -14.95 1.93
C VAL A 54 -8.74 -16.47 1.78
N ILE A 55 -8.66 -17.20 2.89
CA ILE A 55 -8.38 -18.63 2.88
C ILE A 55 -9.46 -19.39 3.64
N ASP A 56 -10.07 -20.39 3.00
CA ASP A 56 -10.89 -21.34 3.74
C ASP A 56 -10.01 -22.27 4.60
N ILE A 57 -10.41 -22.50 5.84
CA ILE A 57 -9.70 -23.39 6.73
C ILE A 57 -9.89 -24.85 6.31
N MET A 58 -11.11 -25.23 5.94
CA MET A 58 -11.51 -26.59 5.70
C MET A 58 -11.39 -26.95 4.22
N MET A 59 -10.18 -27.28 3.79
CA MET A 59 -9.92 -27.76 2.43
C MET A 59 -9.45 -29.22 2.43
N PRO A 60 -9.78 -30.00 1.40
CA PRO A 60 -9.28 -31.36 1.25
C PRO A 60 -7.76 -31.41 1.10
N GLY A 61 -7.11 -32.33 1.79
CA GLY A 61 -5.66 -32.50 1.77
C GLY A 61 -4.97 -31.56 2.73
N GLU A 62 -4.31 -30.52 2.26
CA GLU A 62 -3.67 -29.50 3.10
C GLU A 62 -4.69 -28.45 3.51
N SER A 63 -4.87 -28.27 4.81
CA SER A 63 -5.78 -27.28 5.38
C SER A 63 -5.32 -25.82 5.12
N GLY A 64 -6.26 -24.88 5.23
CA GLY A 64 -5.92 -23.45 5.14
C GLY A 64 -4.94 -23.00 6.22
N LEU A 65 -4.98 -23.61 7.41
CA LEU A 65 -4.05 -23.35 8.51
C LEU A 65 -2.61 -23.72 8.12
N GLU A 66 -2.40 -24.95 7.64
CA GLU A 66 -1.08 -25.44 7.19
C GLU A 66 -0.56 -24.61 6.00
N LEU A 67 -1.45 -24.24 5.08
CA LEU A 67 -1.11 -23.36 3.96
C LEU A 67 -0.58 -22.01 4.47
N LEU A 68 -1.30 -21.35 5.38
CA LEU A 68 -0.89 -20.05 5.90
C LEU A 68 0.41 -20.15 6.71
N GLU A 69 0.59 -21.19 7.53
CA GLU A 69 1.82 -21.43 8.26
C GLU A 69 3.05 -21.51 7.31
N ASN A 70 2.89 -22.18 6.17
CA ASN A 70 3.94 -22.25 5.16
C ASN A 70 4.18 -20.90 4.48
N ILE A 71 3.13 -20.14 4.18
CA ILE A 71 3.22 -18.79 3.60
C ILE A 71 3.94 -17.84 4.57
N ARG A 72 3.69 -17.95 5.88
CA ARG A 72 4.31 -17.10 6.90
C ARG A 72 5.83 -17.25 7.02
N LYS A 73 6.41 -18.33 6.52
CA LYS A 73 7.88 -18.51 6.43
C LYS A 73 8.52 -17.58 5.41
N GLN A 74 7.74 -17.06 4.45
CA GLN A 74 8.25 -16.26 3.32
C GLN A 74 7.70 -14.83 3.31
N THR A 75 6.46 -14.61 3.78
CA THR A 75 5.81 -13.31 3.70
C THR A 75 4.82 -13.07 4.84
N ASN A 76 4.62 -11.80 5.19
CA ASN A 76 3.64 -11.34 6.17
C ASN A 76 2.41 -10.69 5.50
N VAL A 77 2.05 -11.11 4.29
CA VAL A 77 0.85 -10.61 3.62
C VAL A 77 -0.39 -10.85 4.52
N PRO A 78 -1.26 -9.85 4.73
CA PRO A 78 -2.42 -10.02 5.59
C PRO A 78 -3.33 -11.15 5.11
N ALA A 79 -3.89 -11.88 6.06
CA ALA A 79 -4.74 -13.03 5.77
C ALA A 79 -5.98 -13.04 6.67
N ILE A 80 -7.13 -13.31 6.06
CA ILE A 80 -8.38 -13.60 6.76
C ILE A 80 -8.78 -15.06 6.50
N PHE A 81 -9.16 -15.77 7.55
CA PHE A 81 -9.72 -17.10 7.42
C PHE A 81 -11.24 -17.07 7.27
N LEU A 82 -11.75 -17.93 6.39
CA LEU A 82 -13.14 -18.35 6.38
C LEU A 82 -13.25 -19.68 7.12
N SER A 83 -14.17 -19.79 8.08
CA SER A 83 -14.30 -21.00 8.92
C SER A 83 -15.76 -21.43 9.08
N ALA A 84 -16.02 -22.72 9.27
CA ALA A 84 -17.35 -23.21 9.64
C ALA A 84 -17.76 -22.69 11.04
N LYS A 85 -19.06 -22.52 11.26
CA LYS A 85 -19.61 -22.04 12.54
C LYS A 85 -19.42 -23.12 13.64
N GLY A 86 -18.72 -22.79 14.71
CA GLY A 86 -18.61 -23.65 15.91
C GLY A 86 -17.22 -24.11 16.32
N GLU A 87 -16.21 -23.92 15.50
CA GLU A 87 -14.84 -24.40 15.77
C GLU A 87 -14.00 -23.33 16.51
N SER A 88 -14.25 -23.23 17.83
CA SER A 88 -13.49 -22.30 18.69
C SER A 88 -11.99 -22.64 18.74
N LYS A 89 -11.63 -23.90 18.52
CA LYS A 89 -10.23 -24.35 18.51
C LYS A 89 -9.47 -23.81 17.31
N ASP A 90 -10.09 -23.80 16.13
CA ASP A 90 -9.44 -23.30 14.90
C ASP A 90 -9.19 -21.80 14.93
N LYS A 91 -10.06 -21.05 15.65
CA LYS A 91 -9.84 -19.62 15.88
C LYS A 91 -8.59 -19.33 16.71
N ILE A 92 -8.33 -20.13 17.73
CA ILE A 92 -7.15 -19.99 18.60
C ILE A 92 -5.89 -20.39 17.82
N SER A 93 -5.91 -21.57 17.18
CA SER A 93 -4.78 -22.05 16.38
C SER A 93 -4.40 -21.10 15.23
N GLY A 94 -5.37 -20.51 14.56
CA GLY A 94 -5.07 -19.61 13.46
C GLY A 94 -4.57 -18.23 13.89
N LEU A 95 -4.98 -17.74 15.07
CA LEU A 95 -4.39 -16.52 15.65
C LEU A 95 -2.93 -16.77 16.05
N GLU A 96 -2.59 -17.96 16.53
CA GLU A 96 -1.21 -18.38 16.84
C GLU A 96 -0.35 -18.47 15.57
N ILE A 97 -0.92 -18.91 14.45
CA ILE A 97 -0.26 -18.97 13.12
C ILE A 97 -0.09 -17.57 12.50
N GLY A 98 -0.79 -16.55 13.01
CA GLY A 98 -0.66 -15.16 12.55
C GLY A 98 -1.65 -14.76 11.47
N ALA A 99 -2.87 -15.26 11.49
CA ALA A 99 -3.98 -14.67 10.74
C ALA A 99 -4.39 -13.33 11.35
N ASP A 100 -4.81 -12.40 10.50
CA ASP A 100 -5.16 -11.04 10.91
C ASP A 100 -6.64 -10.89 11.27
N ASP A 101 -7.52 -11.75 10.73
CA ASP A 101 -8.94 -11.78 11.05
C ASP A 101 -9.57 -13.15 10.74
N TYR A 102 -10.81 -13.32 11.21
CA TYR A 102 -11.64 -14.50 11.03
C TYR A 102 -13.07 -14.14 10.68
N LEU A 103 -13.66 -14.92 9.74
CA LEU A 103 -15.05 -14.78 9.37
C LEU A 103 -15.73 -16.16 9.31
N SER A 104 -16.79 -16.33 10.11
CA SER A 104 -17.51 -17.62 10.17
C SER A 104 -18.54 -17.74 9.05
N LYS A 105 -18.55 -18.88 8.35
CA LYS A 105 -19.60 -19.28 7.38
C LYS A 105 -20.86 -19.72 8.13
N PRO A 106 -22.10 -19.34 7.70
CA PRO A 106 -22.38 -18.44 6.58
C PRO A 106 -22.18 -16.98 6.97
N PHE A 107 -21.75 -16.14 6.03
CA PHE A 107 -21.52 -14.70 6.19
C PHE A 107 -22.14 -13.89 5.06
N GLU A 108 -22.39 -12.62 5.32
CA GLU A 108 -22.80 -11.68 4.29
C GLU A 108 -21.57 -11.19 3.50
N PRO A 109 -21.58 -11.18 2.14
CA PRO A 109 -20.45 -10.69 1.34
C PRO A 109 -20.02 -9.26 1.71
N LYS A 110 -20.95 -8.43 2.17
CA LYS A 110 -20.66 -7.08 2.66
C LYS A 110 -19.83 -7.08 3.95
N GLU A 111 -20.03 -8.06 4.84
CA GLU A 111 -19.22 -8.18 6.05
C GLU A 111 -17.77 -8.50 5.69
N LEU A 112 -17.55 -9.46 4.78
CA LEU A 112 -16.21 -9.76 4.26
C LEU A 112 -15.58 -8.52 3.66
N LEU A 113 -16.27 -7.79 2.78
CA LEU A 113 -15.76 -6.56 2.17
C LEU A 113 -15.24 -5.55 3.20
N LEU A 114 -16.04 -5.24 4.23
CA LEU A 114 -15.65 -4.28 5.28
C LEU A 114 -14.41 -4.73 6.06
N ARG A 115 -14.27 -6.04 6.30
CA ARG A 115 -13.09 -6.61 6.97
C ARG A 115 -11.84 -6.52 6.08
N LEU A 116 -11.96 -6.83 4.78
CA LEU A 116 -10.87 -6.71 3.81
C LEU A 116 -10.39 -5.26 3.71
N GLU A 117 -11.28 -4.30 3.57
CA GLU A 117 -10.94 -2.87 3.54
C GLU A 117 -10.19 -2.44 4.82
N ARG A 118 -10.66 -2.87 5.99
CA ARG A 118 -10.01 -2.58 7.27
C ARG A 118 -8.61 -3.17 7.36
N LEU A 119 -8.41 -4.42 6.92
CA LEU A 119 -7.12 -5.08 6.92
C LEU A 119 -6.15 -4.40 5.96
N LEU A 120 -6.59 -4.02 4.77
CA LEU A 120 -5.77 -3.29 3.80
C LEU A 120 -5.37 -1.91 4.31
N ILE A 121 -6.27 -1.18 4.98
CA ILE A 121 -5.95 0.11 5.60
C ILE A 121 -4.95 -0.07 6.76
N ARG A 122 -5.13 -1.09 7.58
CA ARG A 122 -4.21 -1.43 8.68
C ARG A 122 -2.85 -1.83 8.14
N ASN A 123 -2.82 -2.67 7.12
CA ASN A 123 -1.60 -3.11 6.47
C ASN A 123 -0.87 -1.95 5.78
N ASN A 124 -1.59 -1.08 5.07
CA ASN A 124 -1.01 0.17 4.55
C ASN A 124 -0.44 1.06 5.67
N LYS A 125 -1.05 1.06 6.88
CA LYS A 125 -0.48 1.73 8.06
C LYS A 125 0.72 0.97 8.64
N GLU A 126 0.72 -0.35 8.62
CA GLU A 126 1.84 -1.19 9.11
C GLU A 126 2.99 -1.25 8.12
N TYR A 127 2.72 -1.29 6.80
CA TYR A 127 3.73 -1.06 5.76
C TYR A 127 4.25 0.38 5.80
N SER A 128 3.40 1.38 6.05
CA SER A 128 3.84 2.74 6.38
C SER A 128 4.62 2.79 7.70
N ASN A 129 4.42 1.87 8.63
CA ASN A 129 5.18 1.78 9.88
C ASN A 129 6.50 1.00 9.75
N LYS A 130 6.66 0.14 8.73
CA LYS A 130 7.95 -0.45 8.32
C LYS A 130 8.60 0.31 7.15
N ALA A 131 7.79 1.01 6.31
CA ALA A 131 8.29 1.87 5.26
C ALA A 131 8.80 3.17 5.88
N VAL A 132 10.09 3.33 5.86
CA VAL A 132 10.86 4.56 6.02
C VAL A 132 10.10 5.67 6.75
N LYS A 133 10.06 5.60 8.08
CA LYS A 133 9.48 6.68 8.90
C LYS A 133 10.19 8.01 8.67
N ARG A 134 11.41 7.97 8.17
CA ARG A 134 12.29 9.11 7.92
C ARG A 134 13.10 8.88 6.66
N ILE A 135 13.18 9.88 5.81
CA ILE A 135 14.06 9.89 4.65
C ILE A 135 15.20 10.83 4.94
N GLU A 136 16.41 10.29 4.89
CA GLU A 136 17.64 11.03 5.07
C GLU A 136 18.23 11.41 3.71
N PHE A 137 18.58 12.66 3.54
CA PHE A 137 19.25 13.16 2.34
C PHE A 137 20.18 14.34 2.68
N GLY A 138 21.46 14.17 2.38
CA GLY A 138 22.51 15.08 2.84
C GLY A 138 22.55 15.15 4.37
N ASN A 139 22.44 16.36 4.93
CA ASN A 139 22.34 16.59 6.38
C ASN A 139 20.90 16.84 6.86
N LYS A 140 19.91 16.41 6.09
CA LYS A 140 18.49 16.62 6.37
C LYS A 140 17.75 15.31 6.55
N VAL A 141 16.72 15.36 7.38
CA VAL A 141 15.83 14.23 7.68
C VAL A 141 14.39 14.70 7.53
N PHE A 142 13.64 14.08 6.64
CA PHE A 142 12.21 14.32 6.51
C PHE A 142 11.42 13.19 7.20
N ASP A 143 10.69 13.56 8.25
CA ASP A 143 9.79 12.65 8.97
C ASP A 143 8.45 12.57 8.22
N LEU A 144 8.20 11.41 7.59
CA LEU A 144 6.99 11.17 6.79
C LEU A 144 5.71 11.07 7.62
N GLN A 145 5.81 10.79 8.92
CA GLN A 145 4.64 10.69 9.80
C GLN A 145 4.23 12.07 10.32
N ARG A 146 5.23 12.88 10.73
CA ARG A 146 5.01 14.23 11.24
C ARG A 146 4.91 15.26 10.12
N LEU A 147 5.37 14.91 8.91
CA LEU A 147 5.50 15.80 7.76
C LEU A 147 6.41 17.00 8.07
N GLU A 148 7.49 16.73 8.80
CA GLU A 148 8.45 17.72 9.31
C GLU A 148 9.84 17.47 8.71
N LEU A 149 10.50 18.56 8.31
CA LEU A 149 11.87 18.53 7.81
C LEU A 149 12.82 19.04 8.88
N TYR A 150 13.87 18.29 9.15
CA TYR A 150 14.92 18.65 10.11
C TYR A 150 16.28 18.76 9.43
N GLN A 151 17.12 19.67 9.94
CA GLN A 151 18.53 19.72 9.65
C GLN A 151 19.29 19.77 10.97
N GLU A 152 20.15 18.78 11.26
CA GLU A 152 20.94 18.69 12.49
C GLU A 152 20.06 18.91 13.76
N ASN A 153 18.88 18.27 13.80
CA ASN A 153 17.85 18.39 14.83
C ASN A 153 17.11 19.76 14.89
N HIS A 154 17.35 20.69 13.98
CA HIS A 154 16.61 21.94 13.89
C HIS A 154 15.46 21.80 12.87
N LEU A 155 14.25 22.18 13.28
CA LEU A 155 13.07 22.14 12.42
C LEU A 155 13.16 23.21 11.32
N ILE A 156 13.08 22.79 10.06
CA ILE A 156 12.96 23.66 8.91
C ILE A 156 11.46 23.88 8.61
N LYS A 157 10.98 25.09 8.75
CA LYS A 157 9.57 25.42 8.47
C LYS A 157 9.27 25.30 6.97
N LEU A 158 8.34 24.42 6.63
CA LEU A 158 7.77 24.28 5.30
C LEU A 158 6.34 24.83 5.27
N THR A 159 5.92 25.36 4.14
CA THR A 159 4.51 25.65 3.87
C THR A 159 3.75 24.36 3.57
N ASN A 160 2.43 24.36 3.68
CA ASN A 160 1.60 23.18 3.39
C ASN A 160 1.87 22.61 1.99
N LEU A 161 2.07 23.48 1.00
CA LEU A 161 2.36 23.07 -0.37
C LEU A 161 3.76 22.45 -0.51
N GLU A 162 4.77 23.01 0.17
CA GLU A 162 6.12 22.43 0.22
C GLU A 162 6.14 21.07 0.93
N ILE A 163 5.35 20.92 2.00
CA ILE A 163 5.16 19.64 2.70
C ILE A 163 4.56 18.62 1.74
N SER A 164 3.46 18.96 1.05
CA SER A 164 2.78 18.06 0.11
C SER A 164 3.71 17.65 -1.04
N LEU A 165 4.48 18.60 -1.57
CA LEU A 165 5.48 18.32 -2.61
C LEU A 165 6.58 17.39 -2.12
N LEU A 166 7.21 17.70 -0.99
CA LEU A 166 8.30 16.90 -0.45
C LEU A 166 7.82 15.49 -0.10
N ASN A 167 6.64 15.37 0.53
CA ASN A 167 6.03 14.09 0.84
C ASN A 167 5.76 13.26 -0.43
N PHE A 168 5.19 13.88 -1.47
CA PHE A 168 4.93 13.20 -2.74
C PHE A 168 6.21 12.67 -3.40
N PHE A 169 7.27 13.47 -3.44
CA PHE A 169 8.57 13.03 -3.95
C PHE A 169 9.24 11.99 -3.07
N ALA A 170 9.15 12.13 -1.76
CA ALA A 170 9.70 11.22 -0.78
C ALA A 170 9.06 9.82 -0.84
N LEU A 171 7.77 9.75 -1.14
CA LEU A 171 7.04 8.48 -1.39
C LEU A 171 7.33 7.86 -2.77
N ASN A 172 7.99 8.59 -3.68
CA ASN A 172 8.34 8.12 -5.01
C ASN A 172 9.84 8.32 -5.31
N PRO A 173 10.76 7.79 -4.48
CA PRO A 173 12.20 7.96 -4.66
C PRO A 173 12.66 7.32 -5.99
N ALA A 174 13.64 7.93 -6.62
CA ALA A 174 14.26 7.47 -7.88
C ALA A 174 13.27 7.32 -9.08
N LYS A 175 12.04 7.82 -8.97
CA LYS A 175 11.07 7.86 -10.07
C LYS A 175 11.04 9.25 -10.70
N THR A 176 10.99 9.29 -12.04
CA THR A 176 10.77 10.55 -12.75
C THR A 176 9.29 10.92 -12.69
N ILE A 177 8.97 12.02 -12.05
CA ILE A 177 7.60 12.55 -11.86
C ILE A 177 7.36 13.70 -12.84
N SER A 178 6.35 13.57 -13.71
CA SER A 178 5.99 14.65 -14.63
C SER A 178 5.29 15.81 -13.90
N ARG A 179 5.31 17.00 -14.51
CA ARG A 179 4.60 18.17 -13.96
C ARG A 179 3.10 17.93 -13.81
N GLU A 180 2.51 17.19 -14.72
CA GLU A 180 1.10 16.80 -14.65
C GLU A 180 0.81 15.86 -13.46
N MET A 181 1.69 14.90 -13.22
CA MET A 181 1.57 14.03 -12.03
C MET A 181 1.67 14.84 -10.73
N VAL A 182 2.56 15.84 -10.67
CA VAL A 182 2.66 16.74 -9.52
C VAL A 182 1.34 17.48 -9.31
N ILE A 183 0.79 18.12 -10.36
CA ILE A 183 -0.47 18.89 -10.30
C ILE A 183 -1.64 18.00 -9.84
N ASN A 184 -1.72 16.78 -10.36
CA ASN A 184 -2.82 15.85 -10.06
C ASN A 184 -2.78 15.28 -8.64
N ASN A 185 -1.59 15.17 -8.04
CA ASN A 185 -1.40 14.59 -6.70
C ASN A 185 -1.29 15.64 -5.58
N LEU A 186 -1.15 16.92 -5.92
CA LEU A 186 -1.24 17.97 -4.92
C LEU A 186 -2.71 18.19 -4.56
N ASP A 187 -3.04 17.98 -3.28
CA ASP A 187 -4.37 18.28 -2.75
C ASP A 187 -4.55 19.80 -2.57
N ILE A 188 -4.77 20.49 -3.70
CA ILE A 188 -4.98 21.93 -3.76
C ILE A 188 -6.49 22.16 -3.86
N SER A 189 -7.22 21.82 -2.80
CA SER A 189 -8.69 21.87 -2.78
C SER A 189 -9.30 23.26 -2.99
N GLN A 190 -8.55 24.34 -2.82
CA GLN A 190 -9.03 25.72 -3.04
C GLN A 190 -8.36 26.49 -4.19
N GLU A 191 -7.19 26.05 -4.66
CA GLU A 191 -6.42 26.75 -5.71
C GLU A 191 -6.35 26.02 -7.06
N LYS A 192 -7.07 24.89 -7.23
CA LYS A 192 -7.03 24.07 -8.46
C LYS A 192 -7.30 24.81 -9.76
N ARG A 193 -8.03 25.93 -9.72
CA ARG A 193 -8.43 26.64 -10.95
C ARG A 193 -7.29 27.38 -11.66
N ASN A 194 -6.19 27.68 -10.98
CA ASN A 194 -5.08 28.46 -11.53
C ASN A 194 -3.69 27.81 -11.38
N PHE A 195 -3.58 26.59 -10.88
CA PHE A 195 -2.30 25.93 -10.70
C PHE A 195 -1.85 25.28 -12.00
N ASN A 196 -0.83 25.85 -12.65
CA ASN A 196 -0.31 25.41 -13.95
C ASN A 196 1.14 24.91 -13.82
N LYS A 197 1.70 24.41 -14.94
CA LYS A 197 3.07 23.86 -14.99
C LYS A 197 4.15 24.85 -14.50
N ARG A 198 3.97 26.18 -14.73
CA ARG A 198 4.90 27.21 -14.24
C ARG A 198 4.85 27.34 -12.72
N ASN A 199 3.67 27.15 -12.14
CA ASN A 199 3.53 27.20 -10.68
C ASN A 199 4.29 26.04 -10.03
N VAL A 200 4.29 24.86 -10.64
CA VAL A 200 5.10 23.71 -10.18
C VAL A 200 6.59 24.08 -10.17
N ASP A 201 7.11 24.64 -11.27
CA ASP A 201 8.54 25.02 -11.37
C ASP A 201 8.94 26.05 -10.30
N VAL A 202 8.06 27.02 -10.00
CA VAL A 202 8.27 27.99 -8.94
C VAL A 202 8.32 27.32 -7.56
N GLN A 203 7.40 26.41 -7.29
CA GLN A 203 7.36 25.70 -6.00
C GLN A 203 8.55 24.75 -5.83
N ILE A 204 8.96 24.07 -6.89
CA ILE A 204 10.19 23.25 -6.90
C ILE A 204 11.42 24.13 -6.56
N THR A 205 11.50 25.34 -7.15
CA THR A 205 12.59 26.26 -6.85
C THR A 205 12.58 26.72 -5.39
N ARG A 206 11.40 26.97 -4.82
CA ARG A 206 11.25 27.32 -3.39
C ARG A 206 11.64 26.14 -2.49
N LEU A 207 11.17 24.95 -2.82
CA LEU A 207 11.50 23.75 -2.06
C LEU A 207 13.01 23.46 -2.07
N ARG A 208 13.67 23.60 -3.24
CA ARG A 208 15.15 23.45 -3.35
C ARG A 208 15.90 24.37 -2.42
N LYS A 209 15.46 25.61 -2.25
CA LYS A 209 16.11 26.57 -1.32
C LYS A 209 16.14 26.06 0.13
N LYS A 210 15.23 25.13 0.48
CA LYS A 210 15.14 24.54 1.82
C LYS A 210 15.79 23.16 1.94
N ILE A 211 15.82 22.41 0.85
CA ILE A 211 16.29 21.01 0.88
C ILE A 211 17.68 20.82 0.30
N GLU A 212 18.14 21.68 -0.61
CA GLU A 212 19.42 21.52 -1.29
C GLU A 212 20.51 22.37 -0.60
N PRO A 213 21.77 21.90 -0.60
CA PRO A 213 22.92 22.73 -0.23
C PRO A 213 23.14 23.87 -1.23
N ASP A 214 22.99 23.60 -2.52
CA ASP A 214 23.01 24.56 -3.63
C ASP A 214 21.77 24.40 -4.50
N PRO A 215 20.78 25.31 -4.40
CA PRO A 215 19.56 25.26 -5.17
C PRO A 215 19.74 25.36 -6.69
N ALA A 216 20.87 25.96 -7.14
CA ALA A 216 21.16 26.08 -8.57
C ALA A 216 21.71 24.76 -9.16
N ASN A 217 22.42 23.97 -8.34
CA ASN A 217 22.96 22.65 -8.67
C ASN A 217 22.37 21.57 -7.78
N PRO A 218 21.07 21.22 -7.93
CA PRO A 218 20.35 20.36 -7.01
C PRO A 218 20.91 18.91 -7.07
N ARG A 219 21.20 18.34 -5.90
CA ARG A 219 21.68 16.96 -5.75
C ARG A 219 20.52 15.98 -5.54
N HIS A 220 19.52 16.38 -4.76
CA HIS A 220 18.40 15.54 -4.35
C HIS A 220 17.19 15.70 -5.25
N LEU A 221 16.73 16.91 -5.54
CA LEU A 221 15.57 17.15 -6.39
C LEU A 221 16.00 17.66 -7.77
N LYS A 222 16.34 16.73 -8.66
CA LYS A 222 16.87 17.01 -10.00
C LYS A 222 15.78 17.33 -11.02
N THR A 223 16.11 18.14 -12.03
CA THR A 223 15.28 18.33 -13.21
C THR A 223 15.70 17.39 -14.31
N ILE A 224 14.77 16.57 -14.81
CA ILE A 224 14.96 15.74 -16.00
C ILE A 224 14.32 16.49 -17.18
N ARG A 225 15.16 17.04 -18.05
CA ARG A 225 14.72 17.88 -19.19
C ARG A 225 13.65 17.16 -20.01
N GLY A 226 12.56 17.84 -20.31
CA GLY A 226 11.44 17.32 -21.10
C GLY A 226 10.55 16.30 -20.36
N LYS A 227 10.97 15.73 -19.20
CA LYS A 227 10.23 14.68 -18.50
C LYS A 227 9.63 15.12 -17.16
N GLY A 228 10.33 15.94 -16.36
CA GLY A 228 9.86 16.37 -15.05
C GLY A 228 10.95 16.45 -13.99
N TYR A 229 10.71 15.86 -12.82
CA TYR A 229 11.58 15.94 -11.66
C TYR A 229 11.87 14.53 -11.12
N LEU A 230 13.03 14.39 -10.50
CA LEU A 230 13.51 13.15 -9.89
C LEU A 230 14.04 13.47 -8.50
N PHE A 231 13.54 12.77 -7.47
CA PHE A 231 14.06 12.88 -6.11
C PHE A 231 14.98 11.70 -5.79
N LEU A 232 16.20 12.02 -5.35
CA LEU A 232 17.23 11.07 -4.92
C LEU A 232 17.58 11.42 -3.47
N PRO A 233 17.09 10.66 -2.49
CA PRO A 233 17.46 10.87 -1.09
C PRO A 233 18.94 10.60 -0.83
#